data_52fc5c11ec54e725bf3834f0a8ce0a4e
#
_entry.id   52fc5c11ec54e725bf3834f0a8ce0a4e
#
_cell.length_a   1.000
_cell.length_b   1.000
_cell.length_c   1.000
_cell.angle_alpha   90.00
_cell.angle_beta   90.00
_cell.angle_gamma   90.00
#
_symmetry.space_group_name_H-M   'P 1'
#
loop_
_entity.id
_entity.type
_entity.pdbx_description
1 polymer ?
#
loop_
_entity_poly.entity_id
_entity_poly.type
_entity_poly.pdbx_seq_one_letter_code
_entity_poly.pdbx_strand_id
1 'polypeptide(L)'
;SIGLVGSEMCIRDSQKDTIGESAPVTWHADTDELAAATLGPLFGIANEFFDALPAAQLVWRDGSWHRRMVGLVDDRIGFVDGSAVINNPALPDAPQAGMVAELCPQADLVMAALARLVAARGGAMLVIDYGRDGNPGDSVQAVAAHKPVDLFQEPGRADLSHWVDFAALRRAAEAQGARLIGPVAQGQFLMRIGLAMRAEQAGAHADPK
;
A
#
# COMPACT_ATOMS: atom_id res chain seq x y z
N SER A 1 -7.06 -0.37 -16.17
CA SER A 1 -6.31 -1.54 -15.72
C SER A 1 -4.84 -1.25 -15.90
N ILE A 2 -4.17 -0.90 -14.82
CA ILE A 2 -2.71 -0.86 -14.81
C ILE A 2 -2.30 -2.27 -14.37
N GLY A 3 -2.10 -3.16 -15.37
CA GLY A 3 -1.49 -4.43 -15.11
C GLY A 3 -0.03 -4.22 -14.73
N LEU A 4 0.39 -4.67 -13.59
CA LEU A 4 1.79 -4.92 -13.30
C LEU A 4 2.20 -6.07 -14.22
N VAL A 5 2.86 -5.74 -15.31
CA VAL A 5 3.16 -6.67 -16.39
C VAL A 5 4.28 -7.61 -15.97
N GLY A 6 3.97 -8.89 -15.87
CA GLY A 6 4.94 -9.99 -15.80
C GLY A 6 5.14 -10.64 -14.43
N SER A 7 5.35 -9.89 -13.35
CA SER A 7 5.61 -10.47 -12.02
C SER A 7 4.37 -11.09 -11.38
N GLU A 8 3.19 -10.49 -11.54
CA GLU A 8 1.95 -10.99 -10.94
C GLU A 8 1.46 -12.30 -11.55
N MET A 9 1.60 -12.48 -12.87
CA MET A 9 1.26 -13.77 -13.48
C MET A 9 2.16 -14.88 -12.98
N CYS A 10 3.47 -14.63 -12.86
CA CYS A 10 4.42 -15.61 -12.31
C CYS A 10 4.14 -15.92 -10.84
N ILE A 11 3.80 -14.91 -10.04
CA ILE A 11 3.42 -15.10 -8.62
C ILE A 11 2.14 -15.91 -8.53
N ARG A 12 1.11 -15.58 -9.31
CA ARG A 12 -0.16 -16.31 -9.35
C ARG A 12 0.02 -17.78 -9.76
N ASP A 13 0.86 -18.05 -10.75
CA ASP A 13 1.14 -19.40 -11.20
C ASP A 13 1.91 -20.19 -10.13
N SER A 14 2.91 -19.58 -9.51
CA SER A 14 3.64 -20.17 -8.37
C SER A 14 2.73 -20.43 -7.17
N GLN A 15 1.78 -19.55 -6.89
CA GLN A 15 0.78 -19.77 -5.85
C GLN A 15 -0.14 -20.93 -6.18
N LYS A 16 -0.60 -21.04 -7.42
CA LYS A 16 -1.44 -22.18 -7.87
C LYS A 16 -0.71 -23.48 -7.74
N ASP A 17 0.55 -23.54 -8.16
CA ASP A 17 1.39 -24.73 -8.06
C ASP A 17 1.65 -25.13 -6.61
N THR A 18 1.86 -24.14 -5.72
CA THR A 18 2.13 -24.39 -4.30
C THR A 18 0.89 -24.84 -3.54
N ILE A 19 -0.25 -24.23 -3.79
CA ILE A 19 -1.52 -24.54 -3.09
C ILE A 19 -2.11 -25.84 -3.63
N GLY A 20 -2.01 -26.06 -4.95
CA GLY A 20 -2.58 -27.22 -5.63
C GLY A 20 -4.07 -27.37 -5.32
N GLU A 21 -4.51 -28.60 -5.09
CA GLU A 21 -5.90 -28.94 -4.70
C GLU A 21 -6.12 -28.94 -3.17
N SER A 22 -5.12 -28.53 -2.38
CA SER A 22 -5.17 -28.62 -0.91
C SER A 22 -6.19 -27.65 -0.27
N ALA A 23 -6.59 -26.58 -0.98
CA ALA A 23 -7.58 -25.62 -0.51
C ALA A 23 -8.43 -25.09 -1.67
N PRO A 24 -9.72 -24.76 -1.43
CA PRO A 24 -10.58 -24.11 -2.42
C PRO A 24 -10.18 -22.64 -2.57
N VAL A 25 -9.31 -22.33 -3.53
CA VAL A 25 -8.84 -20.97 -3.80
C VAL A 25 -9.39 -20.48 -5.14
N THR A 26 -9.88 -19.25 -5.14
CA THR A 26 -10.31 -18.53 -6.34
C THR A 26 -9.53 -17.24 -6.46
N TRP A 27 -8.99 -16.95 -7.63
CA TRP A 27 -8.29 -15.71 -7.94
C TRP A 27 -9.23 -14.74 -8.67
N HIS A 28 -9.25 -13.50 -8.22
CA HIS A 28 -10.02 -12.43 -8.84
C HIS A 28 -9.07 -11.38 -9.41
N ALA A 29 -9.42 -10.82 -10.55
CA ALA A 29 -8.59 -9.80 -11.20
C ALA A 29 -8.73 -8.43 -10.52
N ASP A 30 -9.88 -8.18 -9.93
CA ASP A 30 -10.20 -6.91 -9.27
C ASP A 30 -11.28 -7.08 -8.20
N THR A 31 -11.63 -5.97 -7.55
CA THR A 31 -12.65 -5.93 -6.50
C THR A 31 -14.08 -6.12 -7.02
N ASP A 32 -14.34 -5.84 -8.29
CA ASP A 32 -15.67 -6.02 -8.87
C ASP A 32 -15.95 -7.50 -9.17
N GLU A 33 -14.94 -8.22 -9.66
CA GLU A 33 -15.01 -9.68 -9.82
C GLU A 33 -15.17 -10.37 -8.45
N LEU A 34 -14.40 -9.95 -7.44
CA LEU A 34 -14.56 -10.43 -6.06
C LEU A 34 -15.98 -10.16 -5.54
N ALA A 35 -16.52 -8.98 -5.80
CA ALA A 35 -17.86 -8.60 -5.40
C ALA A 35 -18.93 -9.48 -6.07
N ALA A 36 -18.77 -9.82 -7.33
CA ALA A 36 -19.70 -10.67 -8.06
C ALA A 36 -19.65 -12.14 -7.60
N ALA A 37 -18.47 -12.62 -7.21
CA ALA A 37 -18.23 -14.02 -6.85
C ALA A 37 -18.63 -14.36 -5.40
N THR A 38 -18.78 -13.36 -4.51
CA THR A 38 -19.03 -13.57 -3.08
C THR A 38 -20.36 -12.97 -2.64
N LEU A 39 -21.11 -13.64 -1.76
CA LEU A 39 -22.40 -13.18 -1.26
C LEU A 39 -22.45 -12.97 0.26
N GLY A 40 -21.52 -13.54 1.01
CA GLY A 40 -21.47 -13.49 2.47
C GLY A 40 -20.58 -12.36 3.03
N PRO A 41 -20.41 -12.33 4.36
CA PRO A 41 -19.45 -11.43 5.00
C PRO A 41 -18.04 -11.58 4.44
N LEU A 42 -17.34 -10.46 4.30
CA LEU A 42 -15.98 -10.43 3.78
C LEU A 42 -14.98 -10.32 4.93
N PHE A 43 -14.08 -11.30 5.03
CA PHE A 43 -12.92 -11.24 5.91
C PHE A 43 -11.65 -11.30 5.06
N GLY A 44 -10.80 -10.30 5.21
CA GLY A 44 -9.61 -10.19 4.36
C GLY A 44 -8.40 -9.67 5.10
N ILE A 45 -7.25 -9.93 4.51
CA ILE A 45 -5.96 -9.41 4.96
C ILE A 45 -5.28 -8.77 3.74
N ALA A 46 -4.83 -7.53 3.90
CA ALA A 46 -3.95 -6.83 2.98
C ALA A 46 -2.62 -6.59 3.72
N ASN A 47 -1.59 -7.33 3.36
CA ASN A 47 -0.26 -7.21 3.94
C ASN A 47 0.70 -6.68 2.90
N GLU A 48 1.31 -5.52 3.16
CA GLU A 48 2.22 -4.84 2.24
C GLU A 48 1.62 -4.80 0.82
N PHE A 49 0.42 -4.26 0.74
CA PHE A 49 -0.35 -4.19 -0.51
C PHE A 49 -0.49 -2.75 -1.00
N PHE A 50 -0.77 -1.82 -0.09
CA PHE A 50 -1.01 -0.42 -0.46
C PHE A 50 0.28 0.35 -0.73
N ASP A 51 1.40 -0.06 -0.13
CA ASP A 51 2.73 0.52 -0.33
C ASP A 51 3.28 0.32 -1.74
N ALA A 52 2.82 -0.73 -2.44
CA ALA A 52 3.22 -1.06 -3.81
C ALA A 52 2.36 -0.39 -4.89
N LEU A 53 1.28 0.30 -4.50
CA LEU A 53 0.39 0.98 -5.46
C LEU A 53 1.04 2.29 -5.96
N PRO A 54 0.75 2.71 -7.21
CA PRO A 54 1.37 3.90 -7.78
C PRO A 54 1.06 5.18 -7.00
N ALA A 55 2.08 5.81 -6.43
CA ALA A 55 2.00 7.10 -5.78
C ALA A 55 2.43 8.24 -6.72
N ALA A 56 1.75 9.38 -6.63
CA ALA A 56 2.13 10.62 -7.27
C ALA A 56 2.80 11.53 -6.22
N GLN A 57 4.02 11.98 -6.48
CA GLN A 57 4.70 12.96 -5.64
C GLN A 57 4.43 14.38 -6.14
N LEU A 58 4.23 15.29 -5.18
CA LEU A 58 4.12 16.71 -5.43
C LEU A 58 5.15 17.45 -4.58
N VAL A 59 5.74 18.49 -5.11
CA VAL A 59 6.69 19.36 -4.41
C VAL A 59 6.12 20.78 -4.32
N TRP A 60 6.19 21.38 -3.13
CA TRP A 60 5.78 22.78 -2.94
C TRP A 60 6.88 23.72 -3.37
N ARG A 61 6.61 24.55 -4.36
CA ARG A 61 7.55 25.51 -4.91
C ARG A 61 6.81 26.72 -5.46
N ASP A 62 7.38 27.91 -5.28
CA ASP A 62 6.84 29.16 -5.84
C ASP A 62 5.34 29.43 -5.51
N GLY A 63 4.93 29.06 -4.29
CA GLY A 63 3.55 29.29 -3.82
C GLY A 63 2.52 28.29 -4.37
N SER A 64 2.95 27.19 -4.98
CA SER A 64 2.05 26.16 -5.52
C SER A 64 2.64 24.76 -5.42
N TRP A 65 1.76 23.74 -5.47
CA TRP A 65 2.17 22.36 -5.61
C TRP A 65 2.46 22.04 -7.08
N HIS A 66 3.62 21.47 -7.35
CA HIS A 66 4.01 20.99 -8.66
C HIS A 66 4.14 19.47 -8.65
N ARG A 67 3.68 18.84 -9.72
CA ARG A 67 3.87 17.40 -9.88
C ARG A 67 5.37 17.10 -10.03
N ARG A 68 5.90 16.19 -9.20
CA ARG A 68 7.26 15.70 -9.32
C ARG A 68 7.27 14.58 -10.35
N MET A 69 7.98 14.77 -11.42
CA MET A 69 8.03 13.86 -12.56
C MET A 69 9.40 13.22 -12.67
N VAL A 70 9.50 12.13 -13.41
CA VAL A 70 10.78 11.53 -13.78
C VAL A 70 11.14 12.01 -15.17
N GLY A 71 12.36 12.49 -15.36
CA GLY A 71 12.87 13.03 -16.61
C GLY A 71 14.39 12.91 -16.70
N LEU A 72 14.98 13.56 -17.67
CA LEU A 72 16.44 13.64 -17.83
C LEU A 72 16.95 14.97 -17.25
N VAL A 73 17.94 14.87 -16.38
CA VAL A 73 18.70 15.98 -15.79
C VAL A 73 20.16 15.68 -16.10
N ASP A 74 20.81 16.52 -16.91
CA ASP A 74 22.21 16.33 -17.35
C ASP A 74 22.49 14.89 -17.89
N ASP A 75 21.64 14.45 -18.80
CA ASP A 75 21.67 13.12 -19.43
C ASP A 75 21.50 11.93 -18.45
N ARG A 76 21.04 12.18 -17.23
CA ARG A 76 20.72 11.15 -16.23
C ARG A 76 19.24 11.18 -15.87
N ILE A 77 18.68 10.02 -15.56
CA ILE A 77 17.33 9.93 -15.02
C ILE A 77 17.31 10.58 -13.65
N GLY A 78 16.33 11.43 -13.42
CA GLY A 78 16.16 12.14 -12.15
C GLY A 78 14.79 12.77 -12.01
N PHE A 79 14.56 13.46 -10.90
CA PHE A 79 13.32 14.20 -10.73
C PHE A 79 13.36 15.55 -11.45
N VAL A 80 12.25 15.86 -12.12
CA VAL A 80 11.98 17.14 -12.77
C VAL A 80 10.62 17.67 -12.32
N ASP A 81 10.46 18.98 -12.32
CA ASP A 81 9.17 19.59 -11.99
C ASP A 81 8.21 19.48 -13.19
N GLY A 82 7.01 19.02 -12.90
CA GLY A 82 5.89 19.01 -13.83
C GLY A 82 4.99 20.24 -13.67
N SER A 83 3.78 20.14 -14.19
CA SER A 83 2.78 21.20 -14.10
C SER A 83 2.35 21.46 -12.65
N ALA A 84 1.96 22.71 -12.37
CA ALA A 84 1.31 23.08 -11.11
C ALA A 84 -0.01 22.32 -10.94
N VAL A 85 -0.29 21.91 -9.70
CA VAL A 85 -1.54 21.24 -9.31
C VAL A 85 -2.35 22.22 -8.48
N ILE A 86 -3.58 22.47 -8.89
CA ILE A 86 -4.48 23.42 -8.23
C ILE A 86 -5.40 22.63 -7.30
N ASN A 87 -5.45 23.05 -6.02
CA ASN A 87 -6.41 22.64 -4.99
C ASN A 87 -6.73 21.13 -4.91
N ASN A 88 -5.90 20.41 -4.15
CA ASN A 88 -6.24 19.07 -3.71
C ASN A 88 -6.38 19.05 -2.18
N PRO A 89 -7.57 18.74 -1.62
CA PRO A 89 -7.82 18.76 -0.17
C PRO A 89 -7.03 17.71 0.62
N ALA A 90 -6.37 16.77 -0.05
CA ALA A 90 -5.49 15.79 0.59
C ALA A 90 -4.06 16.32 0.80
N LEU A 91 -3.74 17.51 0.27
CA LEU A 91 -2.42 18.13 0.45
C LEU A 91 -2.38 18.96 1.75
N PRO A 92 -1.19 19.08 2.37
CA PRO A 92 -1.00 19.92 3.54
C PRO A 92 -1.44 21.38 3.32
N ASP A 93 -2.18 21.96 4.28
CA ASP A 93 -2.71 23.33 4.20
C ASP A 93 -1.62 24.41 4.34
N ALA A 94 -0.53 24.11 5.05
CA ALA A 94 0.57 25.04 5.32
C ALA A 94 1.92 24.44 4.88
N PRO A 95 2.14 24.27 3.57
CA PRO A 95 3.37 23.69 3.09
C PRO A 95 4.56 24.65 3.19
N GLN A 96 5.74 24.11 3.37
CA GLN A 96 7.01 24.85 3.31
C GLN A 96 7.69 24.61 1.96
N ALA A 97 8.53 25.58 1.54
CA ALA A 97 9.29 25.44 0.29
C ALA A 97 10.13 24.14 0.29
N GLY A 98 10.01 23.38 -0.78
CA GLY A 98 10.65 22.07 -0.92
C GLY A 98 9.92 20.90 -0.24
N MET A 99 8.83 21.16 0.48
CA MET A 99 8.01 20.07 1.05
C MET A 99 7.51 19.15 -0.06
N VAL A 100 7.63 17.85 0.13
CA VAL A 100 7.06 16.82 -0.74
C VAL A 100 5.80 16.25 -0.08
N ALA A 101 4.78 16.01 -0.88
CA ALA A 101 3.59 15.28 -0.49
C ALA A 101 3.35 14.12 -1.46
N GLU A 102 2.81 13.04 -0.95
CA GLU A 102 2.46 11.85 -1.73
C GLU A 102 0.96 11.62 -1.74
N LEU A 103 0.43 11.29 -2.90
CA LEU A 103 -0.96 10.92 -3.11
C LEU A 103 -1.01 9.57 -3.83
N CYS A 104 -1.82 8.66 -3.34
CA CYS A 104 -2.06 7.36 -3.97
C CYS A 104 -3.56 7.18 -4.27
N PRO A 105 -4.10 7.80 -5.34
CA PRO A 105 -5.52 7.71 -5.66
C PRO A 105 -6.01 6.27 -5.86
N GLN A 106 -5.13 5.38 -6.28
CA GLN A 106 -5.48 3.98 -6.45
C GLN A 106 -5.71 3.28 -5.11
N ALA A 107 -4.94 3.62 -4.08
CA ALA A 107 -5.17 3.12 -2.72
C ALA A 107 -6.56 3.55 -2.21
N ASP A 108 -6.94 4.81 -2.44
CA ASP A 108 -8.26 5.32 -2.07
C ASP A 108 -9.38 4.56 -2.79
N LEU A 109 -9.24 4.30 -4.08
CA LEU A 109 -10.23 3.56 -4.87
C LEU A 109 -10.39 2.11 -4.41
N VAL A 110 -9.28 1.41 -4.20
CA VAL A 110 -9.29 0.01 -3.72
C VAL A 110 -9.88 -0.05 -2.31
N MET A 111 -9.44 0.84 -1.41
CA MET A 111 -10.00 0.90 -0.05
C MET A 111 -11.49 1.19 -0.07
N ALA A 112 -11.95 2.13 -0.87
CA ALA A 112 -13.38 2.44 -1.00
C ALA A 112 -14.18 1.23 -1.50
N ALA A 113 -13.67 0.50 -2.50
CA ALA A 113 -14.33 -0.69 -3.02
C ALA A 113 -14.45 -1.81 -1.97
N LEU A 114 -13.36 -2.12 -1.26
CA LEU A 114 -13.35 -3.12 -0.19
C LEU A 114 -14.24 -2.70 0.99
N ALA A 115 -14.16 -1.44 1.39
CA ALA A 115 -14.97 -0.88 2.47
C ALA A 115 -16.47 -0.95 2.17
N ARG A 116 -16.87 -0.66 0.92
CA ARG A 116 -18.27 -0.80 0.46
C ARG A 116 -18.75 -2.24 0.60
N LEU A 117 -17.93 -3.23 0.25
CA LEU A 117 -18.28 -4.64 0.40
C LEU A 117 -18.46 -5.02 1.88
N VAL A 118 -17.54 -4.61 2.73
CA VAL A 118 -17.63 -4.86 4.18
C VAL A 118 -18.83 -4.16 4.79
N ALA A 119 -19.10 -2.91 4.44
CA ALA A 119 -20.26 -2.16 4.94
C ALA A 119 -21.59 -2.79 4.52
N ALA A 120 -21.68 -3.27 3.28
CA ALA A 120 -22.91 -3.86 2.74
C ALA A 120 -23.19 -5.30 3.23
N ARG A 121 -22.14 -6.07 3.51
CA ARG A 121 -22.24 -7.53 3.76
C ARG A 121 -21.82 -7.95 5.16
N GLY A 122 -21.21 -7.06 5.90
CA GLY A 122 -20.51 -7.38 7.15
C GLY A 122 -19.13 -7.98 6.90
N GLY A 123 -18.41 -8.24 7.98
CA GLY A 123 -17.06 -8.75 7.95
C GLY A 123 -16.03 -7.76 8.48
N ALA A 124 -14.76 -7.97 8.14
CA ALA A 124 -13.65 -7.11 8.54
C ALA A 124 -12.46 -7.27 7.61
N MET A 125 -11.67 -6.22 7.47
CA MET A 125 -10.38 -6.22 6.79
C MET A 125 -9.26 -5.88 7.77
N LEU A 126 -8.16 -6.63 7.74
CA LEU A 126 -6.92 -6.29 8.41
C LEU A 126 -5.94 -5.75 7.37
N VAL A 127 -5.54 -4.49 7.54
CA VAL A 127 -4.52 -3.86 6.70
C VAL A 127 -3.24 -3.76 7.51
N ILE A 128 -2.17 -4.35 7.00
CA ILE A 128 -0.83 -4.37 7.60
C ILE A 128 0.11 -3.75 6.60
N ASP A 129 0.63 -2.56 6.93
CA ASP A 129 1.51 -1.85 6.03
C ASP A 129 2.37 -0.85 6.81
N TYR A 130 3.46 -0.39 6.23
CA TYR A 130 4.25 0.68 6.82
C TYR A 130 3.80 2.04 6.30
N GLY A 131 3.67 3.00 7.22
CA GLY A 131 3.09 4.29 6.89
C GLY A 131 2.87 5.15 8.12
N ARG A 132 1.99 6.12 7.99
CA ARG A 132 1.59 7.03 9.07
C ARG A 132 0.12 7.47 8.94
N ASP A 133 -0.39 8.05 9.99
CA ASP A 133 -1.72 8.67 10.00
C ASP A 133 -1.60 10.11 9.49
N GLY A 134 -1.64 10.28 8.18
CA GLY A 134 -1.44 11.53 7.44
C GLY A 134 -0.43 11.40 6.31
N ASN A 135 -0.27 12.46 5.52
CA ASN A 135 0.61 12.44 4.35
C ASN A 135 2.05 12.06 4.72
N PRO A 136 2.64 11.02 4.10
CA PRO A 136 3.95 10.50 4.48
C PRO A 136 5.12 11.41 4.08
N GLY A 137 4.94 12.30 3.11
CA GLY A 137 6.00 13.15 2.59
C GLY A 137 6.79 12.47 1.47
N ASP A 138 8.11 12.61 1.48
CA ASP A 138 9.02 12.00 0.50
C ASP A 138 9.42 10.59 0.96
N SER A 139 8.57 9.62 0.72
CA SER A 139 8.72 8.27 1.26
C SER A 139 9.02 7.19 0.21
N VAL A 140 8.95 7.52 -1.09
CA VAL A 140 9.27 6.57 -2.15
C VAL A 140 10.69 6.05 -2.00
N GLN A 141 10.85 4.76 -2.00
CA GLN A 141 12.12 4.07 -1.86
C GLN A 141 12.25 2.93 -2.87
N ALA A 142 13.50 2.56 -3.15
CA ALA A 142 13.83 1.42 -3.99
C ALA A 142 14.64 0.39 -3.19
N VAL A 143 14.29 -0.88 -3.33
CA VAL A 143 14.98 -1.99 -2.66
C VAL A 143 15.37 -3.05 -3.69
N ALA A 144 16.63 -3.46 -3.70
CA ALA A 144 17.10 -4.56 -4.52
C ALA A 144 17.96 -5.50 -3.66
N ALA A 145 17.74 -6.81 -3.78
CA ALA A 145 18.43 -7.82 -2.97
C ALA A 145 18.42 -7.52 -1.45
N HIS A 146 17.27 -7.08 -0.95
CA HIS A 146 17.04 -6.67 0.45
C HIS A 146 17.89 -5.49 0.94
N LYS A 147 18.36 -4.64 0.05
CA LYS A 147 19.14 -3.43 0.38
C LYS A 147 18.51 -2.21 -0.29
N PRO A 148 18.46 -1.07 0.42
CA PRO A 148 18.11 0.19 -0.21
C PRO A 148 19.08 0.51 -1.35
N VAL A 149 18.53 0.96 -2.48
CA VAL A 149 19.29 1.40 -3.65
C VAL A 149 18.78 2.77 -4.11
N ASP A 150 19.55 3.43 -4.95
CA ASP A 150 19.09 4.68 -5.56
C ASP A 150 17.91 4.42 -6.51
N LEU A 151 16.91 5.30 -6.48
CA LEU A 151 15.68 5.18 -7.28
C LEU A 151 15.93 5.08 -8.79
N PHE A 152 17.03 5.66 -9.26
CA PHE A 152 17.33 5.83 -10.68
C PHE A 152 18.53 5.01 -11.15
N GLN A 153 19.21 4.30 -10.26
CA GLN A 153 20.45 3.60 -10.59
C GLN A 153 20.21 2.45 -11.58
N GLU A 154 19.17 1.65 -11.37
CA GLU A 154 18.82 0.51 -12.23
C GLU A 154 17.30 0.40 -12.39
N PRO A 155 16.66 1.28 -13.20
CA PRO A 155 15.22 1.26 -13.38
C PRO A 155 14.72 -0.12 -13.85
N GLY A 156 13.68 -0.62 -13.18
CA GLY A 156 13.07 -1.92 -13.48
C GLY A 156 13.75 -3.13 -12.81
N ARG A 157 14.78 -2.91 -11.97
CA ARG A 157 15.45 -3.98 -11.23
C ARG A 157 15.30 -3.90 -9.71
N ALA A 158 14.69 -2.86 -9.22
CA ALA A 158 14.41 -2.66 -7.82
C ALA A 158 12.90 -2.64 -7.58
N ASP A 159 12.47 -3.16 -6.45
CA ASP A 159 11.11 -3.02 -5.98
C ASP A 159 10.94 -1.59 -5.45
N LEU A 160 9.88 -0.92 -5.93
CA LEU A 160 9.52 0.42 -5.49
C LEU A 160 8.37 0.33 -4.51
N SER A 161 8.47 1.08 -3.42
CA SER A 161 7.41 1.20 -2.44
C SER A 161 7.38 2.62 -1.86
N HIS A 162 6.27 2.95 -1.19
CA HIS A 162 6.09 4.21 -0.49
C HIS A 162 5.33 3.98 0.81
N TRP A 163 5.35 4.94 1.73
CA TRP A 163 4.59 4.84 2.96
C TRP A 163 3.11 5.12 2.73
N VAL A 164 2.27 4.32 3.36
CA VAL A 164 0.82 4.42 3.26
C VAL A 164 0.31 5.59 4.13
N ASP A 165 -0.57 6.41 3.55
CA ASP A 165 -1.37 7.41 4.29
C ASP A 165 -2.62 6.74 4.88
N PHE A 166 -2.55 6.29 6.12
CA PHE A 166 -3.70 5.67 6.79
C PHE A 166 -4.87 6.63 7.04
N ALA A 167 -4.63 7.94 7.09
CA ALA A 167 -5.71 8.92 7.17
C ALA A 167 -6.48 9.01 5.84
N ALA A 168 -5.80 8.87 4.70
CA ALA A 168 -6.45 8.79 3.40
C ALA A 168 -7.29 7.51 3.28
N LEU A 169 -6.74 6.36 3.66
CA LEU A 169 -7.48 5.10 3.69
C LEU A 169 -8.71 5.18 4.61
N ARG A 170 -8.58 5.83 5.78
CA ARG A 170 -9.72 6.06 6.69
C ARG A 170 -10.81 6.86 6.02
N ARG A 171 -10.47 8.00 5.40
CA ARG A 171 -11.44 8.84 4.68
C ARG A 171 -12.16 8.05 3.58
N ALA A 172 -11.41 7.27 2.80
CA ALA A 172 -11.95 6.43 1.74
C ALA A 172 -12.92 5.36 2.27
N ALA A 173 -12.57 4.70 3.38
CA ALA A 173 -13.40 3.67 4.01
C ALA A 173 -14.66 4.25 4.62
N GLU A 174 -14.55 5.33 5.38
CA GLU A 174 -15.68 5.96 6.08
C GLU A 174 -16.69 6.58 5.12
N ALA A 175 -16.23 7.09 3.98
CA ALA A 175 -17.10 7.56 2.90
C ALA A 175 -18.00 6.45 2.32
N GLN A 176 -17.67 5.17 2.52
CA GLN A 176 -18.46 4.02 2.10
C GLN A 176 -19.25 3.38 3.26
N GLY A 177 -19.29 4.01 4.44
CA GLY A 177 -20.01 3.52 5.60
C GLY A 177 -19.29 2.44 6.41
N ALA A 178 -18.04 2.12 6.09
CA ALA A 178 -17.21 1.27 6.92
C ALA A 178 -16.52 2.11 8.01
N ARG A 179 -16.04 1.44 9.07
CA ARG A 179 -15.27 2.07 10.14
C ARG A 179 -13.84 1.57 10.13
N LEU A 180 -12.88 2.47 10.02
CA LEU A 180 -11.47 2.15 10.18
C LEU A 180 -11.03 2.35 11.63
N ILE A 181 -10.40 1.33 12.22
CA ILE A 181 -9.88 1.32 13.59
C ILE A 181 -8.36 1.24 13.51
N GLY A 182 -7.67 2.17 14.13
CA GLY A 182 -6.21 2.29 14.07
C GLY A 182 -5.79 3.59 13.41
N PRO A 183 -4.55 3.73 12.92
CA PRO A 183 -3.51 2.70 12.94
C PRO A 183 -3.00 2.39 14.34
N VAL A 184 -2.51 1.18 14.53
CA VAL A 184 -1.80 0.77 15.74
C VAL A 184 -0.45 0.19 15.34
N ALA A 185 0.58 0.38 16.16
CA ALA A 185 1.89 -0.18 15.89
C ALA A 185 1.82 -1.72 15.84
N GLN A 186 2.44 -2.33 14.83
CA GLN A 186 2.43 -3.78 14.60
C GLN A 186 2.87 -4.57 15.85
N GLY A 187 3.95 -4.12 16.51
CA GLY A 187 4.40 -4.78 17.75
C GLY A 187 3.34 -4.77 18.86
N GLN A 188 2.62 -3.65 19.05
CA GLN A 188 1.53 -3.59 20.03
C GLN A 188 0.36 -4.51 19.67
N PHE A 189 0.00 -4.57 18.39
CA PHE A 189 -1.02 -5.48 17.89
C PHE A 189 -0.63 -6.93 18.14
N LEU A 190 0.58 -7.33 17.75
CA LEU A 190 1.09 -8.70 17.92
C LEU A 190 1.16 -9.11 19.38
N MET A 191 1.59 -8.22 20.28
CA MET A 191 1.61 -8.50 21.72
C MET A 191 0.20 -8.73 22.26
N ARG A 192 -0.79 -7.95 21.82
CA ARG A 192 -2.19 -8.10 22.25
C ARG A 192 -2.83 -9.42 21.79
N ILE A 193 -2.44 -9.93 20.64
CA ILE A 193 -2.96 -11.21 20.12
C ILE A 193 -2.16 -12.43 20.61
N GLY A 194 -1.17 -12.23 21.51
CA GLY A 194 -0.50 -13.31 22.23
C GLY A 194 0.85 -13.72 21.63
N LEU A 195 1.58 -12.83 20.97
CA LEU A 195 2.91 -13.13 20.41
C LEU A 195 3.85 -13.72 21.46
N ALA A 196 3.87 -13.21 22.70
CA ALA A 196 4.74 -13.70 23.77
C ALA A 196 4.46 -15.17 24.09
N MET A 197 3.19 -15.53 24.32
CA MET A 197 2.79 -16.92 24.56
C MET A 197 3.16 -17.85 23.39
N ARG A 198 2.97 -17.36 22.16
CA ARG A 198 3.30 -18.14 20.97
C ARG A 198 4.80 -18.38 20.84
N ALA A 199 5.61 -17.38 21.15
CA ALA A 199 7.07 -17.48 21.15
C ALA A 199 7.58 -18.47 22.21
N GLU A 200 7.05 -18.44 23.42
CA GLU A 200 7.37 -19.38 24.48
C GLU A 200 7.03 -20.83 24.09
N GLN A 201 5.84 -21.06 23.52
CA GLN A 201 5.43 -22.37 23.03
C GLN A 201 6.35 -22.89 21.91
N ALA A 202 6.71 -22.02 20.97
CA ALA A 202 7.61 -22.38 19.88
C ALA A 202 9.03 -22.66 20.39
N GLY A 203 9.53 -21.88 21.34
CA GLY A 203 10.84 -22.08 21.97
C GLY A 203 10.92 -23.36 22.79
N ALA A 204 9.83 -23.77 23.46
CA ALA A 204 9.77 -25.03 24.21
C ALA A 204 9.86 -26.29 23.32
N HIS A 205 9.58 -26.16 22.03
CA HIS A 205 9.66 -27.24 21.05
C HIS A 205 10.90 -27.15 20.12
N ALA A 206 11.73 -26.11 20.28
CA ALA A 206 12.97 -26.00 19.55
C ALA A 206 14.02 -26.90 20.15
N ASP A 207 14.57 -27.84 19.36
CA ASP A 207 15.72 -28.65 19.76
C ASP A 207 16.91 -27.74 20.12
N PRO A 208 17.52 -27.91 21.28
CA PRO A 208 18.71 -27.15 21.61
C PRO A 208 19.83 -27.57 20.62
N LYS A 209 20.22 -26.64 19.73
CA LYS A 209 21.40 -26.81 18.89
C LYS A 209 22.67 -26.53 19.68
#